data_da14985aabc74a57e7c994a618428731
#
_entry.id   da14985aabc74a57e7c994a618428731
#
_cell.length_a   1.000
_cell.length_b   1.000
_cell.length_c   1.000
_cell.angle_alpha   90.00
_cell.angle_beta   90.00
_cell.angle_gamma   90.00
#
_symmetry.space_group_name_H-M   'P 1'
#
loop_
_entity.id
_entity.type
_entity.pdbx_description
1 polymer ?
#
loop_
_entity_poly.entity_id
_entity_poly.type
_entity_poly.pdbx_seq_one_letter_code
_entity_poly.pdbx_strand_id
1 'polypeptide(L)'
;MKKTLSGLISATLLLACAAQAEDTSATIDISGVLKKADFSCSVGLSEGSVSILDRADTMIKQGENATFPVIIHATVDGGEKCEELVAQGKIAYWFEGTADNADGTVLANYLTDETAAKGVGIGIFDSENKPVAVNSGRIAAQTDTTFGLQMVQLTNQQPVAGNINSTVTVQIERL
;
A
#
# COMPACT_ATOMS: atom_id res chain seq x y z
N MET A 1 -2.70 31.81 113.12
CA MET A 1 -2.98 30.40 112.80
C MET A 1 -3.33 30.33 111.39
N LYS A 2 -2.42 29.94 110.65
CA LYS A 2 -2.36 28.84 109.66
C LYS A 2 -3.60 28.61 108.77
N LYS A 3 -3.46 28.76 107.49
CA LYS A 3 -3.67 27.65 106.59
C LYS A 3 -3.25 28.11 105.20
N THR A 4 -2.32 27.39 104.67
CA THR A 4 -1.81 27.39 103.31
C THR A 4 -2.87 26.80 102.36
N LEU A 5 -3.09 27.39 101.21
CA LEU A 5 -3.87 26.78 100.13
C LEU A 5 -3.02 26.77 98.86
N SER A 6 -2.59 25.59 98.54
CA SER A 6 -1.85 25.27 97.30
C SER A 6 -2.78 25.36 96.11
N GLY A 7 -2.47 26.24 95.21
CA GLY A 7 -3.15 26.28 93.87
C GLY A 7 -2.50 25.32 92.88
N LEU A 8 -3.28 24.39 92.45
CA LEU A 8 -2.93 23.43 91.36
C LEU A 8 -3.19 24.05 90.02
N ILE A 9 -2.13 24.37 89.34
CA ILE A 9 -2.25 24.83 87.94
C ILE A 9 -2.30 23.60 87.03
N SER A 10 -3.47 23.30 86.45
CA SER A 10 -3.64 22.28 85.47
C SER A 10 -3.30 22.86 84.08
N ALA A 11 -2.14 22.48 83.57
CA ALA A 11 -1.77 22.76 82.20
C ALA A 11 -2.48 21.77 81.26
N THR A 12 -3.51 22.21 80.56
CA THR A 12 -4.14 21.46 79.47
C THR A 12 -3.29 21.57 78.20
N LEU A 13 -2.58 20.48 77.84
CA LEU A 13 -1.95 20.32 76.54
C LEU A 13 -3.04 20.12 75.51
N LEU A 14 -3.23 21.10 74.64
CA LEU A 14 -3.98 20.96 73.40
C LEU A 14 -3.13 20.18 72.44
N LEU A 15 -3.40 18.88 72.24
CA LEU A 15 -2.90 18.11 71.12
C LEU A 15 -3.64 18.56 69.90
N ALA A 16 -3.00 19.38 69.09
CA ALA A 16 -3.44 19.64 67.72
C ALA A 16 -3.22 18.37 66.92
N CYS A 17 -4.27 17.60 66.69
CA CYS A 17 -4.27 16.56 65.64
C CYS A 17 -4.20 17.26 64.25
N ALA A 18 -3.02 17.28 63.65
CA ALA A 18 -2.87 17.60 62.26
C ALA A 18 -3.57 16.47 61.46
N ALA A 19 -4.78 16.74 60.98
CA ALA A 19 -5.42 15.89 60.00
C ALA A 19 -4.62 16.02 58.69
N GLN A 20 -3.76 15.06 58.44
CA GLN A 20 -3.15 14.92 57.11
C GLN A 20 -4.26 14.39 56.18
N ALA A 21 -4.70 15.24 55.26
CA ALA A 21 -5.50 14.81 54.14
C ALA A 21 -4.56 14.03 53.21
N GLU A 22 -4.67 12.71 53.24
CA GLU A 22 -4.00 11.89 52.24
C GLU A 22 -4.80 11.96 50.93
N ASP A 23 -4.15 12.48 49.92
CA ASP A 23 -4.70 12.43 48.55
C ASP A 23 -4.73 10.95 48.10
N THR A 24 -5.93 10.38 47.99
CA THR A 24 -6.10 9.03 47.51
C THR A 24 -6.17 9.06 45.97
N SER A 25 -5.20 8.40 45.31
CA SER A 25 -5.25 8.18 43.88
C SER A 25 -6.23 7.05 43.54
N ALA A 26 -7.03 7.25 42.50
CA ALA A 26 -7.87 6.21 41.92
C ALA A 26 -7.22 5.67 40.65
N THR A 27 -7.13 4.35 40.51
CA THR A 27 -6.62 3.69 39.33
C THR A 27 -7.80 3.15 38.53
N ILE A 28 -7.81 3.42 37.22
CA ILE A 28 -8.78 2.86 36.27
C ILE A 28 -8.04 1.87 35.37
N ASP A 29 -8.42 0.61 35.43
CA ASP A 29 -7.91 -0.41 34.52
C ASP A 29 -8.67 -0.33 33.19
N ILE A 30 -7.94 -0.04 32.10
CA ILE A 30 -8.51 0.02 30.75
C ILE A 30 -8.00 -1.20 30.00
N SER A 31 -8.92 -2.11 29.64
CA SER A 31 -8.64 -3.25 28.76
C SER A 31 -9.45 -3.15 27.50
N GLY A 32 -8.84 -3.47 26.38
CA GLY A 32 -9.49 -3.48 25.08
C GLY A 32 -8.90 -4.55 24.18
N VAL A 33 -9.69 -5.09 23.28
CA VAL A 33 -9.24 -6.04 22.25
C VAL A 33 -9.38 -5.37 20.90
N LEU A 34 -8.26 -5.17 20.20
CA LEU A 34 -8.26 -4.79 18.80
C LEU A 34 -8.37 -6.06 17.95
N LYS A 35 -9.53 -6.24 17.31
CA LYS A 35 -9.68 -7.31 16.32
C LYS A 35 -9.17 -6.82 14.97
N LYS A 36 -8.41 -7.69 14.27
CA LYS A 36 -8.07 -7.48 12.86
C LYS A 36 -9.38 -7.60 12.06
N ALA A 37 -9.51 -6.83 10.99
CA ALA A 37 -10.64 -6.98 10.07
C ALA A 37 -10.70 -8.43 9.58
N ASP A 38 -11.84 -9.10 9.78
CA ASP A 38 -12.06 -10.52 9.45
C ASP A 38 -12.36 -10.72 7.95
N PHE A 39 -11.89 -9.82 7.07
CA PHE A 39 -12.07 -9.93 5.64
C PHE A 39 -10.78 -9.63 4.88
N SER A 40 -10.59 -10.31 3.78
CA SER A 40 -9.50 -10.07 2.83
C SER A 40 -10.09 -9.78 1.45
N CYS A 41 -9.48 -8.85 0.74
CA CYS A 41 -9.77 -8.62 -0.66
C CYS A 41 -8.69 -9.28 -1.52
N SER A 42 -9.06 -9.82 -2.65
CA SER A 42 -8.17 -10.42 -3.63
C SER A 42 -8.36 -9.80 -5.01
N VAL A 43 -7.37 -9.96 -5.87
CA VAL A 43 -7.44 -9.49 -7.27
C VAL A 43 -7.99 -10.60 -8.14
N GLY A 44 -9.05 -10.31 -8.89
CA GLY A 44 -9.47 -11.08 -10.04
C GLY A 44 -8.92 -10.44 -11.32
N LEU A 45 -8.38 -11.23 -12.24
CA LEU A 45 -7.93 -10.77 -13.56
C LEU A 45 -8.66 -11.53 -14.65
N SER A 46 -9.01 -10.84 -15.76
CA SER A 46 -9.64 -11.46 -16.92
C SER A 46 -8.72 -12.48 -17.60
N GLU A 47 -7.42 -12.22 -17.57
CA GLU A 47 -6.39 -13.03 -18.21
C GLU A 47 -5.22 -13.28 -17.27
N GLY A 48 -4.80 -14.54 -17.13
CA GLY A 48 -3.61 -14.93 -16.37
C GLY A 48 -2.33 -14.91 -17.19
N SER A 49 -2.43 -14.86 -18.51
CA SER A 49 -1.31 -14.74 -19.44
C SER A 49 -1.75 -14.07 -20.74
N VAL A 50 -0.86 -13.28 -21.32
CA VAL A 50 -1.09 -12.56 -22.57
C VAL A 50 0.08 -12.74 -23.52
N SER A 51 -0.20 -12.72 -24.82
CA SER A 51 0.82 -12.68 -25.87
C SER A 51 0.77 -11.32 -26.55
N ILE A 52 1.91 -10.65 -26.58
CA ILE A 52 2.05 -9.33 -27.20
C ILE A 52 2.95 -9.49 -28.42
N LEU A 53 2.51 -8.97 -29.55
CA LEU A 53 3.30 -8.88 -30.77
C LEU A 53 3.46 -7.40 -31.15
N ASP A 54 4.69 -6.97 -31.31
CA ASP A 54 4.98 -5.60 -31.74
C ASP A 54 6.13 -5.55 -32.75
N ARG A 55 6.37 -4.41 -33.32
CA ARG A 55 7.38 -4.20 -34.37
C ARG A 55 8.42 -3.18 -33.87
N ALA A 56 9.68 -3.53 -33.99
CA ALA A 56 10.78 -2.69 -33.51
C ALA A 56 10.84 -1.29 -34.18
N ASP A 57 10.30 -1.17 -35.40
CA ASP A 57 10.31 0.07 -36.19
C ASP A 57 9.16 1.04 -35.85
N THR A 58 8.11 0.56 -35.16
CA THR A 58 6.92 1.35 -34.80
C THR A 58 6.61 1.37 -33.33
N MET A 59 7.50 0.76 -32.51
CA MET A 59 7.32 0.65 -31.08
C MET A 59 7.37 2.03 -30.41
N ILE A 60 6.45 2.26 -29.47
CA ILE A 60 6.46 3.47 -28.63
C ILE A 60 7.69 3.46 -27.72
N LYS A 61 8.12 4.63 -27.28
CA LYS A 61 9.24 4.77 -26.35
C LYS A 61 8.76 4.68 -24.91
N GLN A 62 9.64 4.24 -24.05
CA GLN A 62 9.42 4.26 -22.61
C GLN A 62 9.00 5.66 -22.13
N GLY A 63 7.91 5.74 -21.36
CA GLY A 63 7.34 7.01 -20.88
C GLY A 63 6.32 7.66 -21.82
N GLU A 64 6.17 7.21 -23.09
CA GLU A 64 5.10 7.64 -23.98
C GLU A 64 3.79 6.91 -23.65
N ASN A 65 2.66 7.50 -24.05
CA ASN A 65 1.34 6.89 -23.92
C ASN A 65 1.20 5.68 -24.83
N ALA A 66 0.45 4.66 -24.36
CA ALA A 66 0.15 3.49 -25.18
C ALA A 66 -0.68 3.84 -26.41
N THR A 67 -0.45 3.11 -27.49
CA THR A 67 -1.20 3.24 -28.76
C THR A 67 -2.12 2.06 -29.00
N PHE A 68 -1.67 0.84 -28.76
CA PHE A 68 -2.40 -0.41 -28.99
C PHE A 68 -2.12 -1.42 -27.86
N PRO A 69 -2.45 -1.09 -26.61
CA PRO A 69 -2.19 -1.99 -25.49
C PRO A 69 -3.13 -3.20 -25.53
N VAL A 70 -2.65 -4.33 -25.05
CA VAL A 70 -3.51 -5.46 -24.67
C VAL A 70 -4.19 -5.10 -23.36
N ILE A 71 -5.51 -5.05 -23.37
CA ILE A 71 -6.32 -4.64 -22.21
C ILE A 71 -6.58 -5.83 -21.31
N ILE A 72 -6.36 -5.63 -20.03
CA ILE A 72 -6.67 -6.56 -18.95
C ILE A 72 -7.72 -5.91 -18.05
N HIS A 73 -8.74 -6.68 -17.68
CA HIS A 73 -9.73 -6.30 -16.68
C HIS A 73 -9.32 -6.82 -15.31
N ALA A 74 -9.39 -5.97 -14.31
CA ALA A 74 -9.10 -6.30 -12.92
C ALA A 74 -10.32 -5.99 -12.04
N THR A 75 -10.69 -6.93 -11.18
CA THR A 75 -11.75 -6.81 -10.20
C THR A 75 -11.19 -6.99 -8.79
N VAL A 76 -11.89 -6.44 -7.81
CA VAL A 76 -11.61 -6.67 -6.38
C VAL A 76 -12.66 -7.65 -5.85
N ASP A 77 -12.21 -8.85 -5.50
CA ASP A 77 -13.05 -9.88 -4.93
C ASP A 77 -12.92 -9.89 -3.39
N GLY A 78 -13.96 -10.34 -2.67
CA GLY A 78 -13.94 -10.43 -1.19
C GLY A 78 -15.23 -9.96 -0.52
N GLY A 79 -16.31 -9.86 -1.29
CA GLY A 79 -17.67 -9.53 -0.82
C GLY A 79 -17.89 -8.05 -0.50
N GLU A 80 -19.06 -7.76 0.08
CA GLU A 80 -19.57 -6.40 0.28
C GLU A 80 -18.58 -5.40 0.89
N LYS A 81 -17.74 -5.86 1.82
CA LYS A 81 -16.74 -4.98 2.45
C LYS A 81 -15.65 -4.51 1.48
N CYS A 82 -15.27 -5.35 0.55
CA CYS A 82 -14.30 -4.98 -0.49
C CYS A 82 -14.93 -4.05 -1.52
N GLU A 83 -16.18 -4.32 -1.91
CA GLU A 83 -16.96 -3.44 -2.79
C GLU A 83 -17.17 -2.05 -2.18
N GLU A 84 -17.47 -1.99 -0.88
CA GLU A 84 -17.59 -0.72 -0.14
C GLU A 84 -16.28 0.07 -0.16
N LEU A 85 -15.13 -0.58 0.04
CA LEU A 85 -13.82 0.08 -0.01
C LEU A 85 -13.48 0.58 -1.42
N VAL A 86 -13.84 -0.19 -2.46
CA VAL A 86 -13.70 0.26 -3.86
C VAL A 86 -14.56 1.49 -4.10
N ALA A 87 -15.85 1.46 -3.72
CA ALA A 87 -16.77 2.57 -3.89
C ALA A 87 -16.31 3.85 -3.14
N GLN A 88 -15.59 3.69 -2.03
CA GLN A 88 -15.01 4.79 -1.26
C GLN A 88 -13.64 5.26 -1.80
N GLY A 89 -13.12 4.65 -2.86
CA GLY A 89 -11.80 4.97 -3.40
C GLY A 89 -10.63 4.61 -2.47
N LYS A 90 -10.82 3.61 -1.59
CA LYS A 90 -9.82 3.21 -0.59
C LYS A 90 -8.99 2.00 -1.01
N ILE A 91 -9.08 1.60 -2.27
CA ILE A 91 -8.30 0.51 -2.85
C ILE A 91 -7.64 1.00 -4.12
N ALA A 92 -6.39 0.64 -4.29
CA ALA A 92 -5.66 0.80 -5.53
C ALA A 92 -4.96 -0.51 -5.90
N TYR A 93 -4.74 -0.72 -7.19
CA TYR A 93 -3.85 -1.76 -7.71
C TYR A 93 -2.43 -1.24 -7.75
N TRP A 94 -1.52 -2.09 -7.32
CA TRP A 94 -0.07 -1.89 -7.38
C TRP A 94 0.57 -3.04 -8.17
N PHE A 95 1.56 -2.72 -8.97
CA PHE A 95 2.17 -3.63 -9.93
C PHE A 95 3.60 -3.92 -9.52
N GLU A 96 3.89 -5.14 -9.08
CA GLU A 96 5.21 -5.58 -8.67
C GLU A 96 5.84 -6.48 -9.73
N GLY A 97 7.09 -6.20 -10.10
CA GLY A 97 7.82 -6.98 -11.07
C GLY A 97 9.29 -6.57 -11.16
N THR A 98 10.03 -7.30 -11.99
CA THR A 98 11.43 -6.92 -12.28
C THR A 98 11.43 -5.68 -13.17
N ALA A 99 11.96 -4.59 -12.64
CA ALA A 99 12.08 -3.33 -13.38
C ALA A 99 13.20 -3.41 -14.43
N ASP A 100 13.02 -2.66 -15.53
CA ASP A 100 14.02 -2.51 -16.58
C ASP A 100 15.32 -1.84 -16.08
N ASN A 101 16.37 -1.95 -16.88
CA ASN A 101 17.70 -1.42 -16.56
C ASN A 101 17.97 -0.03 -17.15
N ALA A 102 16.97 0.64 -17.73
CA ALA A 102 17.06 2.02 -18.22
C ALA A 102 16.52 2.99 -17.16
N ASP A 103 15.21 3.24 -17.18
CA ASP A 103 14.56 4.16 -16.25
C ASP A 103 13.91 3.45 -15.04
N GLY A 104 13.84 2.11 -15.05
CA GLY A 104 13.23 1.32 -13.98
C GLY A 104 11.72 1.45 -13.87
N THR A 105 11.05 1.89 -14.93
CA THR A 105 9.61 2.21 -14.91
C THR A 105 8.73 1.17 -15.60
N VAL A 106 9.31 0.25 -16.36
CA VAL A 106 8.61 -0.82 -17.06
C VAL A 106 9.16 -2.19 -16.68
N LEU A 107 8.47 -3.25 -17.04
CA LEU A 107 8.91 -4.61 -16.78
C LEU A 107 10.06 -4.99 -17.73
N ALA A 108 11.11 -5.55 -17.16
CA ALA A 108 12.25 -6.07 -17.92
C ALA A 108 11.89 -7.34 -18.70
N ASN A 109 12.58 -7.55 -19.83
CA ASN A 109 12.68 -8.88 -20.41
C ASN A 109 13.63 -9.73 -19.55
N TYR A 110 13.19 -10.84 -19.00
CA TYR A 110 14.06 -11.71 -18.21
C TYR A 110 14.74 -12.82 -19.04
N LEU A 111 14.41 -12.94 -20.32
CA LEU A 111 15.16 -13.83 -21.20
C LEU A 111 16.58 -13.29 -21.44
N THR A 112 17.57 -14.17 -21.36
CA THR A 112 18.99 -13.83 -21.52
C THR A 112 19.69 -14.63 -22.61
N ASP A 113 18.97 -15.54 -23.24
CA ASP A 113 19.52 -16.35 -24.34
C ASP A 113 19.68 -15.56 -25.65
N GLU A 114 20.22 -16.20 -26.67
CA GLU A 114 20.48 -15.57 -27.98
C GLU A 114 19.19 -15.16 -28.71
N THR A 115 18.04 -15.72 -28.33
CA THR A 115 16.73 -15.41 -28.93
C THR A 115 16.04 -14.24 -28.26
N ALA A 116 16.57 -13.73 -27.14
CA ALA A 116 15.98 -12.66 -26.39
C ALA A 116 15.99 -11.33 -27.14
N ALA A 117 14.86 -10.64 -27.15
CA ALA A 117 14.76 -9.25 -27.59
C ALA A 117 15.58 -8.35 -26.65
N LYS A 118 16.25 -7.34 -27.21
CA LYS A 118 17.07 -6.39 -26.45
C LYS A 118 16.55 -4.96 -26.62
N GLY A 119 16.80 -4.12 -25.63
CA GLY A 119 16.38 -2.72 -25.62
C GLY A 119 14.87 -2.53 -25.58
N VAL A 120 14.13 -3.52 -25.08
CA VAL A 120 12.67 -3.51 -24.97
C VAL A 120 12.21 -3.94 -23.58
N GLY A 121 11.03 -3.47 -23.19
CA GLY A 121 10.35 -3.86 -21.95
C GLY A 121 8.83 -3.91 -22.16
N ILE A 122 8.09 -4.23 -21.11
CA ILE A 122 6.62 -4.19 -21.12
C ILE A 122 6.18 -3.03 -20.24
N GLY A 123 5.54 -2.03 -20.87
CA GLY A 123 4.88 -0.92 -20.17
C GLY A 123 3.51 -1.33 -19.65
N ILE A 124 3.16 -0.78 -18.50
CA ILE A 124 1.84 -0.85 -17.89
C ILE A 124 1.17 0.49 -18.08
N PHE A 125 -0.10 0.50 -18.44
CA PHE A 125 -0.84 1.72 -18.79
C PHE A 125 -2.20 1.72 -18.11
N ASP A 126 -2.65 2.89 -17.68
CA ASP A 126 -3.99 3.08 -17.15
C ASP A 126 -5.07 3.09 -18.27
N SER A 127 -6.33 3.27 -17.89
CA SER A 127 -7.46 3.35 -18.81
C SER A 127 -7.40 4.54 -19.78
N GLU A 128 -6.56 5.54 -19.52
CA GLU A 128 -6.31 6.69 -20.41
C GLU A 128 -5.04 6.51 -21.26
N ASN A 129 -4.48 5.29 -21.28
CA ASN A 129 -3.22 4.94 -21.94
C ASN A 129 -1.98 5.65 -21.39
N LYS A 130 -2.04 6.22 -20.18
CA LYS A 130 -0.90 6.83 -19.54
C LYS A 130 -0.02 5.78 -18.86
N PRO A 131 1.31 5.92 -18.92
CA PRO A 131 2.22 4.96 -18.31
C PRO A 131 2.09 4.93 -16.77
N VAL A 132 2.06 3.71 -16.22
CA VAL A 132 2.07 3.43 -14.80
C VAL A 132 3.36 2.72 -14.46
N ALA A 133 4.20 3.34 -13.65
CA ALA A 133 5.52 2.80 -13.34
C ALA A 133 5.42 1.53 -12.47
N VAL A 134 6.15 0.49 -12.87
CA VAL A 134 6.28 -0.74 -12.07
C VAL A 134 6.89 -0.42 -10.70
N ASN A 135 6.50 -1.14 -9.67
CA ASN A 135 6.95 -1.02 -8.28
C ASN A 135 6.65 0.34 -7.59
N SER A 136 6.02 1.30 -8.27
CA SER A 136 5.72 2.61 -7.68
C SER A 136 4.38 3.22 -8.12
N GLY A 137 3.95 2.95 -9.33
CA GLY A 137 2.68 3.44 -9.87
C GLY A 137 1.48 2.70 -9.30
N ARG A 138 0.33 3.36 -9.30
CA ARG A 138 -0.93 2.83 -8.80
C ARG A 138 -2.08 3.19 -9.71
N ILE A 139 -3.07 2.32 -9.80
CA ILE A 139 -4.35 2.57 -10.46
C ILE A 139 -5.45 2.43 -9.40
N ALA A 140 -6.27 3.47 -9.23
CA ALA A 140 -7.41 3.39 -8.32
C ALA A 140 -8.37 2.29 -8.76
N ALA A 141 -8.77 1.43 -7.82
CA ALA A 141 -9.69 0.35 -8.11
C ALA A 141 -11.11 0.89 -8.35
N GLN A 142 -11.76 0.32 -9.35
CA GLN A 142 -13.17 0.51 -9.69
C GLN A 142 -13.85 -0.86 -9.71
N THR A 143 -15.16 -0.89 -9.91
CA THR A 143 -15.93 -2.14 -10.04
C THR A 143 -15.36 -3.04 -11.15
N ASP A 144 -14.95 -2.43 -12.25
CA ASP A 144 -14.17 -3.04 -13.33
C ASP A 144 -13.07 -2.05 -13.72
N THR A 145 -11.85 -2.38 -13.34
CA THR A 145 -10.68 -1.56 -13.65
C THR A 145 -9.97 -2.13 -14.85
N THR A 146 -9.66 -1.31 -15.83
CA THR A 146 -8.86 -1.72 -16.98
C THR A 146 -7.45 -1.17 -16.87
N PHE A 147 -6.48 -1.99 -17.27
CA PHE A 147 -5.11 -1.56 -17.51
C PHE A 147 -4.57 -2.22 -18.78
N GLY A 148 -3.62 -1.57 -19.43
CA GLY A 148 -3.03 -2.00 -20.67
C GLY A 148 -1.61 -2.51 -20.50
N LEU A 149 -1.21 -3.45 -21.35
CA LEU A 149 0.17 -3.93 -21.49
C LEU A 149 0.62 -3.74 -22.93
N GLN A 150 1.76 -3.09 -23.14
CA GLN A 150 2.34 -2.90 -24.48
C GLN A 150 3.86 -2.95 -24.41
N MET A 151 4.51 -3.49 -25.46
CA MET A 151 5.96 -3.40 -25.57
C MET A 151 6.39 -1.94 -25.78
N VAL A 152 7.53 -1.59 -25.19
CA VAL A 152 8.13 -0.27 -25.32
C VAL A 152 9.63 -0.37 -25.58
N GLN A 153 10.16 0.56 -26.37
CA GLN A 153 11.60 0.76 -26.52
C GLN A 153 12.15 1.39 -25.23
N LEU A 154 13.17 0.78 -24.64
CA LEU A 154 13.83 1.31 -23.46
C LEU A 154 14.61 2.60 -23.78
N THR A 155 14.65 3.51 -22.83
CA THR A 155 15.35 4.79 -22.95
C THR A 155 16.84 4.57 -23.31
N ASN A 156 17.30 5.28 -24.36
CA ASN A 156 18.67 5.21 -24.88
C ASN A 156 19.12 3.83 -25.35
N GLN A 157 18.21 2.90 -25.63
CA GLN A 157 18.52 1.58 -26.17
C GLN A 157 17.88 1.39 -27.55
N GLN A 158 18.55 0.62 -28.42
CA GLN A 158 18.00 0.25 -29.72
C GLN A 158 17.27 -1.09 -29.62
N PRO A 159 16.03 -1.19 -30.09
CA PRO A 159 15.30 -2.45 -30.10
C PRO A 159 15.99 -3.47 -31.03
N VAL A 160 16.20 -4.67 -30.52
CA VAL A 160 16.63 -5.83 -31.30
C VAL A 160 15.52 -6.87 -31.24
N ALA A 161 15.07 -7.31 -32.39
CA ALA A 161 13.99 -8.30 -32.49
C ALA A 161 14.38 -9.61 -31.79
N GLY A 162 13.41 -10.23 -31.14
CA GLY A 162 13.59 -11.46 -30.39
C GLY A 162 12.37 -11.76 -29.54
N ASN A 163 12.51 -12.68 -28.61
CA ASN A 163 11.46 -13.06 -27.68
C ASN A 163 11.53 -12.20 -26.41
N ILE A 164 10.37 -11.87 -25.88
CA ILE A 164 10.24 -11.22 -24.58
C ILE A 164 9.43 -12.11 -23.64
N ASN A 165 9.84 -12.17 -22.40
CA ASN A 165 9.06 -12.78 -21.33
C ASN A 165 9.23 -11.94 -20.07
N SER A 166 8.10 -11.61 -19.43
CA SER A 166 8.03 -10.79 -18.23
C SER A 166 6.90 -11.29 -17.34
N THR A 167 6.99 -11.03 -16.06
CA THR A 167 5.91 -11.30 -15.10
C THR A 167 5.61 -10.05 -14.30
N VAL A 168 4.35 -9.88 -13.97
CA VAL A 168 3.87 -8.84 -13.07
C VAL A 168 2.91 -9.46 -12.04
N THR A 169 3.08 -9.08 -10.80
CA THR A 169 2.12 -9.39 -9.74
C THR A 169 1.26 -8.15 -9.51
N VAL A 170 -0.04 -8.29 -9.68
CA VAL A 170 -1.01 -7.24 -9.37
C VAL A 170 -1.47 -7.42 -7.93
N GLN A 171 -1.24 -6.43 -7.11
CA GLN A 171 -1.56 -6.44 -5.69
C GLN A 171 -2.61 -5.37 -5.36
N ILE A 172 -3.33 -5.59 -4.26
CA ILE A 172 -4.23 -4.60 -3.66
C ILE A 172 -3.50 -3.84 -2.58
N GLU A 173 -3.53 -2.53 -2.68
CA GLU A 173 -3.14 -1.62 -1.62
C GLU A 173 -4.36 -0.90 -1.06
N ARG A 174 -4.48 -0.86 0.27
CA ARG A 174 -5.49 -0.06 0.97
C ARG A 174 -4.92 1.32 1.25
N LEU A 175 -5.64 2.35 0.77
CA LEU A 175 -5.28 3.76 0.90
C LEU A 175 -5.80 4.37 2.21
#